data_16f0f6ab8497e7110a3595c5590150f0
#
_entry.id   16f0f6ab8497e7110a3595c5590150f0
#
_cell.length_a   1.000
_cell.length_b   1.000
_cell.length_c   1.000
_cell.angle_alpha   90.00
_cell.angle_beta   90.00
_cell.angle_gamma   90.00
#
_symmetry.space_group_name_H-M   'P 1'
#
loop_
_entity.id
_entity.type
_entity.pdbx_description
1 polymer ?
#
loop_
_entity_poly.entity_id
_entity_poly.type
_entity_poly.pdbx_seq_one_letter_code
_entity_poly.pdbx_strand_id
1 'polypeptide(L)'
;MRKEVVDEVFEPNKEISLEDAQKIDPNATYEDKVEVQLNTKEFGRIAAQTARNMIRQGIRDGERGQMMQELQSKHQELVSALVERIDPRSGAASLRIGKAEAVLPKSEQVGNEVLKEGDHIKVYVVDVKETERGPRAMISRTHPDLVKRLFETEVPEIYDGTVEIKAVSREAGSRTKLAVLSHNADVDAVGACIGSRGARVSNIVNELNGEKIDIIEYSEKKKEKEEQEQDFLRSHVPVLLLLFPRKIHDRR
;
A
#
# COMPACT_ATOMS: atom_id res chain seq x y z
N MET A 1 -12.80 -29.26 29.92
CA MET A 1 -12.10 -27.97 30.06
C MET A 1 -10.86 -28.20 30.87
N ARG A 2 -9.71 -27.70 30.44
CA ARG A 2 -8.47 -27.82 31.24
C ARG A 2 -8.32 -26.56 32.08
N LYS A 3 -8.09 -26.78 33.40
CA LYS A 3 -7.82 -25.71 34.37
C LYS A 3 -6.48 -25.95 35.03
N GLU A 4 -5.76 -24.87 35.30
CA GLU A 4 -4.47 -24.89 35.98
C GLU A 4 -4.68 -24.86 37.50
N VAL A 5 -3.93 -25.65 38.23
CA VAL A 5 -4.03 -25.74 39.70
C VAL A 5 -3.19 -24.63 40.30
N VAL A 6 -3.85 -23.71 41.01
CA VAL A 6 -3.23 -22.53 41.65
C VAL A 6 -3.56 -22.49 43.16
N ASP A 7 -2.77 -21.72 43.91
CA ASP A 7 -3.01 -21.53 45.34
C ASP A 7 -4.21 -20.58 45.57
N GLU A 8 -4.24 -19.44 44.84
CA GLU A 8 -5.37 -18.51 44.86
C GLU A 8 -5.99 -18.41 43.49
N VAL A 9 -7.32 -18.64 43.37
CA VAL A 9 -8.07 -18.60 42.13
C VAL A 9 -8.48 -17.18 41.81
N PHE A 10 -7.87 -16.57 40.78
CA PHE A 10 -8.25 -15.26 40.26
C PHE A 10 -9.20 -15.38 39.06
N GLU A 11 -8.96 -16.34 38.18
CA GLU A 11 -9.80 -16.62 37.01
C GLU A 11 -10.50 -18.00 37.13
N PRO A 12 -11.72 -18.08 37.71
CA PRO A 12 -12.42 -19.36 37.91
C PRO A 12 -12.66 -20.18 36.64
N ASN A 13 -12.59 -19.57 35.47
CA ASN A 13 -12.74 -20.25 34.20
C ASN A 13 -11.47 -20.96 33.71
N LYS A 14 -10.29 -20.54 34.18
CA LYS A 14 -9.00 -21.09 33.76
C LYS A 14 -8.25 -21.79 34.89
N GLU A 15 -8.56 -21.42 36.11
CA GLU A 15 -7.86 -21.83 37.32
C GLU A 15 -8.77 -22.65 38.24
N ILE A 16 -8.17 -23.49 39.05
CA ILE A 16 -8.83 -24.34 40.06
C ILE A 16 -7.95 -24.43 41.30
N SER A 17 -8.55 -24.41 42.49
CA SER A 17 -7.82 -24.60 43.74
C SER A 17 -7.27 -26.04 43.84
N LEU A 18 -6.17 -26.22 44.60
CA LEU A 18 -5.59 -27.55 44.84
C LEU A 18 -6.59 -28.50 45.46
N GLU A 19 -7.42 -28.02 46.41
CA GLU A 19 -8.44 -28.84 47.07
C GLU A 19 -9.50 -29.38 46.12
N ASP A 20 -9.95 -28.56 45.18
CA ASP A 20 -10.94 -28.95 44.16
C ASP A 20 -10.33 -29.78 43.03
N ALA A 21 -9.07 -29.55 42.72
CA ALA A 21 -8.31 -30.34 41.75
C ALA A 21 -8.10 -31.78 42.28
N GLN A 22 -7.74 -31.93 43.54
CA GLN A 22 -7.55 -33.25 44.20
C GLN A 22 -8.85 -34.08 44.34
N LYS A 23 -10.03 -33.44 44.30
CA LYS A 23 -11.32 -34.15 44.21
C LYS A 23 -11.52 -34.85 42.85
N ILE A 24 -10.85 -34.34 41.81
CA ILE A 24 -10.96 -34.83 40.43
C ILE A 24 -9.79 -35.78 40.12
N ASP A 25 -8.56 -35.39 40.48
CA ASP A 25 -7.35 -36.17 40.36
C ASP A 25 -6.59 -36.13 41.71
N PRO A 26 -6.57 -37.23 42.49
CA PRO A 26 -5.92 -37.29 43.81
C PRO A 26 -4.41 -36.98 43.79
N ASN A 27 -3.76 -37.08 42.63
CA ASN A 27 -2.33 -36.83 42.48
C ASN A 27 -2.01 -35.41 41.97
N ALA A 28 -3.02 -34.54 41.79
CA ALA A 28 -2.82 -33.20 41.30
C ALA A 28 -1.93 -32.36 42.23
N THR A 29 -0.96 -31.68 41.66
CA THR A 29 -0.04 -30.73 42.31
C THR A 29 -0.23 -29.35 41.74
N TYR A 30 0.39 -28.31 42.37
CA TYR A 30 0.40 -26.96 41.85
C TYR A 30 1.01 -26.90 40.44
N GLU A 31 0.49 -26.04 39.59
CA GLU A 31 0.85 -25.86 38.17
C GLU A 31 0.43 -27.02 37.24
N ASP A 32 -0.21 -28.09 37.78
CA ASP A 32 -0.79 -29.14 36.96
C ASP A 32 -2.05 -28.67 36.22
N LYS A 33 -2.34 -29.32 35.08
CA LYS A 33 -3.54 -29.07 34.30
C LYS A 33 -4.55 -30.18 34.43
N VAL A 34 -5.61 -29.94 35.19
CA VAL A 34 -6.67 -30.92 35.46
C VAL A 34 -7.83 -30.73 34.47
N GLU A 35 -8.35 -31.86 33.95
CA GLU A 35 -9.52 -31.87 33.08
C GLU A 35 -10.82 -31.88 33.89
N VAL A 36 -11.53 -30.76 33.89
CA VAL A 36 -12.84 -30.61 34.56
C VAL A 36 -13.96 -30.91 33.55
N GLN A 37 -14.83 -31.85 33.89
CA GLN A 37 -16.04 -32.10 33.11
C GLN A 37 -17.03 -30.95 33.27
N LEU A 38 -17.40 -30.34 32.16
CA LEU A 38 -18.42 -29.29 32.13
C LEU A 38 -19.83 -29.94 32.17
N ASN A 39 -20.66 -29.45 33.09
CA ASN A 39 -22.07 -29.84 33.10
C ASN A 39 -22.83 -29.15 31.96
N THR A 40 -23.01 -29.85 30.86
CA THR A 40 -23.64 -29.31 29.63
C THR A 40 -25.12 -28.88 29.81
N LYS A 41 -25.75 -29.31 30.93
CA LYS A 41 -27.14 -28.92 31.22
C LYS A 41 -27.30 -27.44 31.60
N GLU A 42 -26.22 -26.78 32.03
CA GLU A 42 -26.18 -25.35 32.36
C GLU A 42 -25.93 -24.44 31.17
N PHE A 43 -25.55 -25.00 30.01
CA PHE A 43 -25.39 -24.21 28.78
C PHE A 43 -26.76 -23.83 28.21
N GLY A 44 -27.34 -22.76 28.72
CA GLY A 44 -28.56 -22.19 28.18
C GLY A 44 -28.39 -21.70 26.72
N ARG A 45 -29.50 -21.57 26.01
CA ARG A 45 -29.56 -21.11 24.61
C ARG A 45 -28.77 -19.80 24.40
N ILE A 46 -28.78 -18.89 25.38
CA ILE A 46 -28.07 -17.61 25.37
C ILE A 46 -26.55 -17.80 25.37
N ALA A 47 -26.04 -18.68 26.26
CA ALA A 47 -24.60 -18.97 26.33
C ALA A 47 -24.07 -19.60 25.03
N ALA A 48 -24.83 -20.51 24.43
CA ALA A 48 -24.50 -21.12 23.14
C ALA A 48 -24.45 -20.08 22.00
N GLN A 49 -25.36 -19.12 22.01
CA GLN A 49 -25.39 -18.04 21.02
C GLN A 49 -24.25 -17.04 21.19
N THR A 50 -23.92 -16.70 22.44
CA THR A 50 -22.78 -15.85 22.77
C THR A 50 -21.47 -16.50 22.36
N ALA A 51 -21.27 -17.77 22.70
CA ALA A 51 -20.07 -18.54 22.30
C ALA A 51 -19.91 -18.57 20.77
N ARG A 52 -21.02 -18.83 20.02
CA ARG A 52 -20.97 -18.80 18.55
C ARG A 52 -20.54 -17.43 18.03
N ASN A 53 -21.07 -16.35 18.61
CA ASN A 53 -20.73 -14.99 18.18
C ASN A 53 -19.27 -14.64 18.49
N MET A 54 -18.77 -15.04 19.68
CA MET A 54 -17.37 -14.86 20.06
C MET A 54 -16.40 -15.61 19.13
N ILE A 55 -16.72 -16.88 18.80
CA ILE A 55 -15.92 -17.66 17.86
C ILE A 55 -15.89 -17.00 16.49
N ARG A 56 -17.06 -16.59 15.96
CA ARG A 56 -17.13 -15.89 14.68
C ARG A 56 -16.36 -14.57 14.68
N GLN A 57 -16.41 -13.85 15.78
CA GLN A 57 -15.66 -12.61 15.93
C GLN A 57 -14.15 -12.90 15.95
N GLY A 58 -13.68 -13.86 16.73
CA GLY A 58 -12.26 -14.23 16.79
C GLY A 58 -11.71 -14.69 15.43
N ILE A 59 -12.51 -15.42 14.64
CA ILE A 59 -12.13 -15.81 13.27
C ILE A 59 -11.98 -14.56 12.39
N ARG A 60 -12.95 -13.65 12.41
CA ARG A 60 -12.89 -12.40 11.63
C ARG A 60 -11.70 -11.53 12.01
N ASP A 61 -11.40 -11.43 13.30
CA ASP A 61 -10.27 -10.63 13.78
C ASP A 61 -8.94 -11.26 13.34
N GLY A 62 -8.83 -12.60 13.37
CA GLY A 62 -7.68 -13.32 12.82
C GLY A 62 -7.52 -13.12 11.30
N GLU A 63 -8.60 -13.22 10.53
CA GLU A 63 -8.58 -12.96 9.06
C GLU A 63 -8.19 -11.51 8.74
N ARG A 64 -8.69 -10.54 9.51
CA ARG A 64 -8.30 -9.12 9.37
C ARG A 64 -6.82 -8.90 9.64
N GLY A 65 -6.28 -9.53 10.71
CA GLY A 65 -4.86 -9.45 11.03
C GLY A 65 -3.97 -9.98 9.91
N GLN A 66 -4.31 -11.15 9.34
CA GLN A 66 -3.58 -11.72 8.21
C GLN A 66 -3.65 -10.82 6.95
N MET A 67 -4.84 -10.30 6.64
CA MET A 67 -5.03 -9.39 5.51
C MET A 67 -4.23 -8.10 5.69
N MET A 68 -4.17 -7.56 6.92
CA MET A 68 -3.36 -6.38 7.24
C MET A 68 -1.88 -6.63 6.98
N GLN A 69 -1.34 -7.77 7.44
CA GLN A 69 0.05 -8.15 7.20
C GLN A 69 0.34 -8.32 5.70
N GLU A 70 -0.56 -8.98 4.95
CA GLU A 70 -0.43 -9.15 3.51
C GLU A 70 -0.40 -7.81 2.77
N LEU A 71 -1.26 -6.87 3.14
CA LEU A 71 -1.27 -5.55 2.52
C LEU A 71 -0.07 -4.71 2.93
N GLN A 72 0.37 -4.78 4.19
CA GLN A 72 1.57 -4.09 4.66
C GLN A 72 2.83 -4.57 3.96
N SER A 73 2.95 -5.86 3.66
CA SER A 73 4.09 -6.38 2.87
C SER A 73 4.12 -5.84 1.44
N LYS A 74 2.99 -5.33 0.94
CA LYS A 74 2.87 -4.70 -0.39
C LYS A 74 2.91 -3.16 -0.33
N HIS A 75 3.19 -2.58 0.83
CA HIS A 75 3.32 -1.12 0.99
C HIS A 75 4.46 -0.59 0.13
N GLN A 76 4.20 0.47 -0.62
CA GLN A 76 5.14 1.07 -1.59
C GLN A 76 5.58 0.11 -2.71
N GLU A 77 4.78 -0.90 -3.01
CA GLU A 77 5.03 -1.87 -4.06
C GLU A 77 4.05 -1.73 -5.23
N LEU A 78 4.49 -2.26 -6.38
CA LEU A 78 3.65 -2.42 -7.56
C LEU A 78 2.87 -3.73 -7.46
N VAL A 79 1.55 -3.65 -7.51
CA VAL A 79 0.69 -4.83 -7.45
C VAL A 79 -0.25 -4.92 -8.64
N SER A 80 -0.53 -6.13 -9.10
CA SER A 80 -1.59 -6.38 -10.08
C SER A 80 -2.93 -6.46 -9.37
N ALA A 81 -3.90 -5.72 -9.87
CA ALA A 81 -5.27 -5.67 -9.35
C ALA A 81 -6.28 -5.96 -10.46
N LEU A 82 -7.34 -6.67 -10.11
CA LEU A 82 -8.47 -6.95 -11.00
C LEU A 82 -9.54 -5.88 -10.79
N VAL A 83 -10.01 -5.26 -11.87
CA VAL A 83 -11.16 -4.34 -11.83
C VAL A 83 -12.44 -5.15 -11.69
N GLU A 84 -13.09 -5.07 -10.54
CA GLU A 84 -14.33 -5.80 -10.28
C GLU A 84 -15.57 -5.01 -10.71
N ARG A 85 -15.58 -3.73 -10.40
CA ARG A 85 -16.71 -2.85 -10.68
C ARG A 85 -16.28 -1.39 -10.77
N ILE A 86 -16.98 -0.64 -11.61
CA ILE A 86 -16.83 0.81 -11.72
C ILE A 86 -18.14 1.45 -11.28
N ASP A 87 -18.07 2.36 -10.32
CA ASP A 87 -19.22 3.12 -9.86
C ASP A 87 -19.60 4.19 -10.91
N PRO A 88 -20.77 4.11 -11.52
CA PRO A 88 -21.16 5.05 -12.57
C PRO A 88 -21.40 6.49 -12.07
N ARG A 89 -21.56 6.70 -10.76
CA ARG A 89 -21.80 8.03 -10.19
C ARG A 89 -20.49 8.74 -9.85
N SER A 90 -19.59 8.07 -9.15
CA SER A 90 -18.30 8.64 -8.70
C SER A 90 -17.19 8.40 -9.70
N GLY A 91 -17.32 7.46 -10.61
CA GLY A 91 -16.27 6.99 -11.51
C GLY A 91 -15.15 6.24 -10.78
N ALA A 92 -15.31 5.94 -9.48
CA ALA A 92 -14.34 5.16 -8.72
C ALA A 92 -14.39 3.69 -9.14
N ALA A 93 -13.23 3.05 -9.24
CA ALA A 93 -13.11 1.63 -9.55
C ALA A 93 -12.86 0.83 -8.26
N SER A 94 -13.65 -0.22 -8.05
CA SER A 94 -13.39 -1.23 -7.02
C SER A 94 -12.46 -2.27 -7.61
N LEU A 95 -11.32 -2.46 -6.97
CA LEU A 95 -10.27 -3.36 -7.40
C LEU A 95 -10.07 -4.46 -6.37
N ARG A 96 -9.69 -5.65 -6.83
CA ARG A 96 -9.27 -6.76 -5.98
C ARG A 96 -7.77 -7.00 -6.08
N ILE A 97 -7.12 -7.00 -4.92
CA ILE A 97 -5.68 -7.29 -4.76
C ILE A 97 -5.56 -8.56 -3.91
N GLY A 98 -5.39 -9.70 -4.55
CA GLY A 98 -5.45 -11.00 -3.85
C GLY A 98 -6.80 -11.24 -3.20
N LYS A 99 -6.86 -11.24 -1.86
CA LYS A 99 -8.10 -11.37 -1.06
C LYS A 99 -8.68 -10.03 -0.60
N ALA A 100 -7.93 -8.95 -0.73
CA ALA A 100 -8.31 -7.64 -0.25
C ALA A 100 -9.02 -6.82 -1.33
N GLU A 101 -9.99 -6.00 -0.90
CA GLU A 101 -10.64 -5.00 -1.75
C GLU A 101 -9.93 -3.66 -1.58
N ALA A 102 -9.74 -2.95 -2.69
CA ALA A 102 -9.23 -1.60 -2.72
C ALA A 102 -10.12 -0.72 -3.61
N VAL A 103 -10.14 0.57 -3.35
CA VAL A 103 -10.88 1.52 -4.17
C VAL A 103 -9.90 2.48 -4.81
N LEU A 104 -9.96 2.59 -6.13
CA LEU A 104 -9.20 3.56 -6.92
C LEU A 104 -10.14 4.75 -7.23
N PRO A 105 -10.02 5.87 -6.49
CA PRO A 105 -10.86 7.03 -6.74
C PRO A 105 -10.55 7.65 -8.09
N LYS A 106 -11.47 8.43 -8.66
CA LYS A 106 -11.28 9.05 -9.98
C LYS A 106 -10.06 9.97 -10.05
N SER A 107 -9.71 10.63 -8.95
CA SER A 107 -8.51 11.48 -8.83
C SER A 107 -7.19 10.72 -8.97
N GLU A 108 -7.18 9.44 -8.64
CA GLU A 108 -6.01 8.56 -8.72
C GLU A 108 -5.98 7.69 -9.99
N GLN A 109 -6.95 7.90 -10.89
CA GLN A 109 -6.98 7.29 -12.23
C GLN A 109 -6.33 8.23 -13.23
N VAL A 110 -5.68 7.66 -14.24
CA VAL A 110 -5.10 8.42 -15.35
C VAL A 110 -6.22 8.91 -16.26
N GLY A 111 -6.23 10.20 -16.60
CA GLY A 111 -7.36 10.84 -17.26
C GLY A 111 -7.74 10.30 -18.64
N ASN A 112 -6.76 9.76 -19.39
CA ASN A 112 -6.94 9.16 -20.72
C ASN A 112 -7.14 7.64 -20.68
N GLU A 113 -7.18 7.03 -19.50
CA GLU A 113 -7.37 5.60 -19.30
C GLU A 113 -8.84 5.25 -19.12
N VAL A 114 -9.32 4.29 -19.92
CA VAL A 114 -10.67 3.73 -19.82
C VAL A 114 -10.58 2.35 -19.20
N LEU A 115 -10.85 2.27 -17.89
CA LEU A 115 -10.93 1.00 -17.18
C LEU A 115 -12.22 0.25 -17.53
N LYS A 116 -12.13 -1.07 -17.62
CA LYS A 116 -13.28 -1.96 -17.82
C LYS A 116 -13.32 -3.02 -16.74
N GLU A 117 -14.52 -3.50 -16.43
CA GLU A 117 -14.69 -4.64 -15.53
C GLU A 117 -14.03 -5.89 -16.14
N GLY A 118 -13.23 -6.57 -15.31
CA GLY A 118 -12.42 -7.72 -15.72
C GLY A 118 -10.98 -7.39 -16.16
N ASP A 119 -10.62 -6.11 -16.27
CA ASP A 119 -9.26 -5.72 -16.63
C ASP A 119 -8.29 -5.99 -15.46
N HIS A 120 -7.09 -6.45 -15.80
CA HIS A 120 -5.96 -6.53 -14.89
C HIS A 120 -5.09 -5.30 -15.08
N ILE A 121 -4.92 -4.51 -14.04
CA ILE A 121 -4.11 -3.29 -14.07
C ILE A 121 -3.07 -3.31 -12.97
N LYS A 122 -1.93 -2.69 -13.23
CA LYS A 122 -0.89 -2.49 -12.21
C LYS A 122 -1.17 -1.20 -11.46
N VAL A 123 -1.15 -1.25 -10.13
CA VAL A 123 -1.37 -0.11 -9.25
C VAL A 123 -0.26 -0.02 -8.22
N TYR A 124 0.06 1.19 -7.80
CA TYR A 124 1.00 1.45 -6.71
C TYR A 124 0.25 1.53 -5.39
N VAL A 125 0.72 0.80 -4.39
CA VAL A 125 0.16 0.85 -3.03
C VAL A 125 0.83 1.99 -2.27
N VAL A 126 0.10 3.09 -2.11
CA VAL A 126 0.61 4.30 -1.44
C VAL A 126 0.66 4.10 0.07
N ASP A 127 -0.40 3.51 0.65
CA ASP A 127 -0.53 3.35 2.10
C ASP A 127 -1.54 2.24 2.41
N VAL A 128 -1.50 1.72 3.63
CA VAL A 128 -2.46 0.72 4.13
C VAL A 128 -3.07 1.24 5.41
N LYS A 129 -4.39 1.41 5.43
CA LYS A 129 -5.14 1.92 6.57
C LYS A 129 -6.10 0.88 7.12
N GLU A 130 -6.18 0.82 8.44
CA GLU A 130 -7.22 0.07 9.11
C GLU A 130 -8.51 0.91 9.16
N THR A 131 -9.63 0.29 8.75
CA THR A 131 -10.94 0.90 8.82
C THR A 131 -11.89 0.00 9.61
N GLU A 132 -13.05 0.53 10.03
CA GLU A 132 -14.08 -0.25 10.74
C GLU A 132 -14.51 -1.52 9.97
N ARG A 133 -14.41 -1.49 8.63
CA ARG A 133 -14.75 -2.62 7.76
C ARG A 133 -13.59 -3.57 7.50
N GLY A 134 -12.38 -3.27 8.02
CA GLY A 134 -11.16 -4.02 7.85
C GLY A 134 -10.02 -3.22 7.18
N PRO A 135 -8.86 -3.83 6.97
CA PRO A 135 -7.73 -3.18 6.32
C PRO A 135 -8.05 -2.83 4.87
N ARG A 136 -7.62 -1.64 4.45
CA ARG A 136 -7.82 -1.14 3.10
C ARG A 136 -6.52 -0.55 2.54
N ALA A 137 -6.14 -0.99 1.34
CA ALA A 137 -5.04 -0.40 0.61
C ALA A 137 -5.49 0.91 -0.07
N MET A 138 -4.69 1.95 0.11
CA MET A 138 -4.77 3.18 -0.68
C MET A 138 -3.88 3.00 -1.90
N ILE A 139 -4.46 3.07 -3.07
CA ILE A 139 -3.81 2.77 -4.33
C ILE A 139 -3.88 3.96 -5.28
N SER A 140 -2.86 4.08 -6.13
CA SER A 140 -2.77 5.16 -7.12
C SER A 140 -2.20 4.65 -8.44
N ARG A 141 -2.69 5.22 -9.54
CA ARG A 141 -2.08 5.12 -10.87
C ARG A 141 -1.43 6.43 -11.33
N THR A 142 -1.63 7.51 -10.58
CA THR A 142 -1.04 8.83 -10.87
C THR A 142 0.27 9.06 -10.14
N HIS A 143 0.59 8.27 -9.11
CA HIS A 143 1.79 8.45 -8.29
C HIS A 143 3.08 8.29 -9.13
N PRO A 144 4.11 9.15 -8.95
CA PRO A 144 5.38 9.03 -9.67
C PRO A 144 6.10 7.70 -9.44
N ASP A 145 6.02 7.16 -8.23
CA ASP A 145 6.69 5.90 -7.88
C ASP A 145 6.09 4.68 -8.60
N LEU A 146 4.88 4.79 -9.18
CA LEU A 146 4.37 3.75 -10.08
C LEU A 146 5.35 3.50 -11.23
N VAL A 147 5.84 4.58 -11.85
CA VAL A 147 6.78 4.47 -12.96
C VAL A 147 8.12 3.93 -12.48
N LYS A 148 8.60 4.39 -11.32
CA LYS A 148 9.83 3.88 -10.70
C LYS A 148 9.77 2.37 -10.50
N ARG A 149 8.69 1.85 -9.91
CA ARG A 149 8.48 0.40 -9.70
C ARG A 149 8.31 -0.38 -10.99
N LEU A 150 7.70 0.21 -12.03
CA LEU A 150 7.64 -0.41 -13.35
C LEU A 150 9.04 -0.60 -13.94
N PHE A 151 9.90 0.42 -13.84
CA PHE A 151 11.29 0.30 -14.28
C PHE A 151 12.09 -0.72 -13.47
N GLU A 152 11.92 -0.77 -12.16
CA GLU A 152 12.56 -1.79 -11.30
C GLU A 152 12.15 -3.22 -11.71
N THR A 153 10.93 -3.41 -12.21
CA THR A 153 10.45 -4.72 -12.67
C THR A 153 10.97 -5.09 -14.07
N GLU A 154 11.10 -4.11 -14.98
CA GLU A 154 11.47 -4.35 -16.38
C GLU A 154 12.98 -4.29 -16.63
N VAL A 155 13.75 -3.60 -15.77
CA VAL A 155 15.17 -3.32 -15.95
C VAL A 155 15.99 -4.02 -14.86
N PRO A 156 16.63 -5.16 -15.15
CA PRO A 156 17.42 -5.90 -14.17
C PRO A 156 18.55 -5.06 -13.55
N GLU A 157 19.16 -4.16 -14.32
CA GLU A 157 20.24 -3.28 -13.87
C GLU A 157 19.79 -2.25 -12.82
N ILE A 158 18.48 -1.96 -12.77
CA ILE A 158 17.88 -1.15 -11.69
C ILE A 158 17.57 -2.04 -10.49
N TYR A 159 17.07 -3.25 -10.74
CA TYR A 159 16.74 -4.20 -9.67
C TYR A 159 17.99 -4.62 -8.86
N ASP A 160 19.13 -4.83 -9.51
CA ASP A 160 20.40 -5.19 -8.86
C ASP A 160 21.17 -3.98 -8.27
N GLY A 161 20.67 -2.75 -8.52
CA GLY A 161 21.27 -1.52 -8.01
C GLY A 161 22.45 -0.98 -8.82
N THR A 162 22.79 -1.58 -9.97
CA THR A 162 23.83 -1.06 -10.87
C THR A 162 23.45 0.29 -11.46
N VAL A 163 22.16 0.45 -11.78
CA VAL A 163 21.54 1.70 -12.22
C VAL A 163 20.56 2.18 -11.16
N GLU A 164 20.65 3.45 -10.79
CA GLU A 164 19.77 4.07 -9.79
C GLU A 164 18.90 5.15 -10.42
N ILE A 165 17.59 5.13 -10.08
CA ILE A 165 16.68 6.22 -10.43
C ILE A 165 16.81 7.32 -9.38
N LYS A 166 17.41 8.45 -9.76
CA LYS A 166 17.63 9.61 -8.87
C LYS A 166 16.43 10.52 -8.74
N ALA A 167 15.68 10.71 -9.81
CA ALA A 167 14.49 11.56 -9.80
C ALA A 167 13.46 11.14 -10.83
N VAL A 168 12.19 11.34 -10.48
CA VAL A 168 11.05 11.14 -11.37
C VAL A 168 10.19 12.40 -11.32
N SER A 169 9.88 12.97 -12.47
CA SER A 169 8.91 14.05 -12.63
C SER A 169 7.82 13.57 -13.58
N ARG A 170 6.58 13.45 -13.10
CA ARG A 170 5.49 12.81 -13.83
C ARG A 170 4.26 13.71 -13.93
N GLU A 171 3.75 13.81 -15.14
CA GLU A 171 2.40 14.28 -15.46
C GLU A 171 1.61 13.07 -15.99
N ALA A 172 0.85 12.44 -15.09
CA ALA A 172 0.21 11.16 -15.38
C ALA A 172 -0.69 11.19 -16.61
N GLY A 173 -0.48 10.23 -17.52
CA GLY A 173 -1.18 10.14 -18.81
C GLY A 173 -0.67 11.06 -19.91
N SER A 174 0.31 11.92 -19.62
CA SER A 174 0.94 12.83 -20.57
C SER A 174 2.42 12.46 -20.76
N ARG A 175 3.25 12.78 -19.79
CA ARG A 175 4.69 12.62 -19.90
C ARG A 175 5.37 12.39 -18.55
N THR A 176 6.36 11.50 -18.57
CA THR A 176 7.27 11.28 -17.43
C THR A 176 8.70 11.55 -17.85
N LYS A 177 9.45 12.26 -16.99
CA LYS A 177 10.90 12.41 -17.07
C LYS A 177 11.56 11.62 -15.96
N LEU A 178 12.54 10.81 -16.33
CA LEU A 178 13.28 9.92 -15.44
C LEU A 178 14.75 10.25 -15.50
N ALA A 179 15.36 10.59 -14.36
CA ALA A 179 16.80 10.81 -14.25
C ALA A 179 17.46 9.58 -13.64
N VAL A 180 18.41 8.98 -14.36
CA VAL A 180 19.10 7.73 -13.98
C VAL A 180 20.60 7.94 -13.86
N LEU A 181 21.22 7.23 -12.93
CA LEU A 181 22.66 7.23 -12.69
C LEU A 181 23.17 5.80 -12.70
N SER A 182 24.25 5.52 -13.43
CA SER A 182 24.99 4.27 -13.30
C SER A 182 26.07 4.38 -12.25
N HIS A 183 26.16 3.37 -11.36
CA HIS A 183 27.24 3.21 -10.41
C HIS A 183 28.45 2.46 -11.03
N ASN A 184 28.27 1.88 -12.21
CA ASN A 184 29.32 1.20 -12.96
C ASN A 184 29.62 1.99 -14.25
N ALA A 185 30.88 2.42 -14.43
CA ALA A 185 31.30 3.18 -15.60
C ALA A 185 31.14 2.43 -16.94
N ASP A 186 31.11 1.09 -16.91
CA ASP A 186 30.95 0.25 -18.10
C ASP A 186 29.48 0.06 -18.51
N VAL A 187 28.50 0.54 -17.70
CA VAL A 187 27.07 0.38 -17.93
C VAL A 187 26.44 1.71 -18.29
N ASP A 188 25.91 1.80 -19.50
CA ASP A 188 25.08 2.93 -19.95
C ASP A 188 23.70 2.87 -19.25
N ALA A 189 23.47 3.79 -18.31
CA ALA A 189 22.23 3.86 -17.53
C ALA A 189 21.00 4.11 -18.41
N VAL A 190 21.11 4.96 -19.40
CA VAL A 190 20.01 5.29 -20.33
C VAL A 190 19.74 4.13 -21.27
N GLY A 191 20.78 3.54 -21.84
CA GLY A 191 20.68 2.38 -22.72
C GLY A 191 20.07 1.16 -22.02
N ALA A 192 20.45 0.90 -20.76
CA ALA A 192 19.88 -0.17 -19.94
C ALA A 192 18.36 0.00 -19.74
N CYS A 193 17.90 1.20 -19.46
CA CYS A 193 16.48 1.51 -19.30
C CYS A 193 15.68 1.41 -20.61
N ILE A 194 16.27 1.80 -21.73
CA ILE A 194 15.64 1.73 -23.05
C ILE A 194 15.53 0.27 -23.50
N GLY A 195 16.60 -0.49 -23.29
CA GLY A 195 16.73 -1.87 -23.73
C GLY A 195 16.93 -2.02 -25.24
N SER A 196 17.12 -3.26 -25.70
CA SER A 196 17.33 -3.55 -27.11
C SER A 196 16.16 -3.08 -27.96
N ARG A 197 16.43 -2.19 -28.92
CA ARG A 197 15.42 -1.59 -29.83
C ARG A 197 14.25 -0.91 -29.10
N GLY A 198 14.46 -0.45 -27.86
CA GLY A 198 13.42 0.21 -27.07
C GLY A 198 12.38 -0.73 -26.45
N ALA A 199 12.63 -2.03 -26.40
CA ALA A 199 11.62 -3.00 -25.95
C ALA A 199 11.18 -2.76 -24.50
N ARG A 200 12.13 -2.50 -23.57
CA ARG A 200 11.83 -2.30 -22.15
C ARG A 200 10.96 -1.06 -21.93
N VAL A 201 11.38 0.08 -22.47
CA VAL A 201 10.60 1.33 -22.35
C VAL A 201 9.25 1.21 -23.03
N SER A 202 9.16 0.50 -24.17
CA SER A 202 7.87 0.28 -24.88
C SER A 202 6.88 -0.54 -24.05
N ASN A 203 7.34 -1.55 -23.30
CA ASN A 203 6.49 -2.31 -22.39
C ASN A 203 5.89 -1.39 -21.31
N ILE A 204 6.69 -0.50 -20.73
CA ILE A 204 6.24 0.44 -19.70
C ILE A 204 5.27 1.47 -20.30
N VAL A 205 5.58 2.02 -21.48
CA VAL A 205 4.69 2.94 -22.21
C VAL A 205 3.33 2.30 -22.49
N ASN A 206 3.31 1.03 -22.90
CA ASN A 206 2.07 0.28 -23.14
C ASN A 206 1.28 0.06 -21.84
N GLU A 207 1.94 -0.28 -20.74
CA GLU A 207 1.29 -0.40 -19.41
C GLU A 207 0.66 0.92 -18.94
N LEU A 208 1.27 2.06 -19.32
CA LEU A 208 0.81 3.41 -18.99
C LEU A 208 -0.08 4.03 -20.08
N ASN A 209 -0.66 3.21 -20.97
CA ASN A 209 -1.56 3.65 -22.05
C ASN A 209 -1.00 4.76 -22.95
N GLY A 210 0.28 4.68 -23.28
CA GLY A 210 0.93 5.61 -24.21
C GLY A 210 1.51 6.86 -23.56
N GLU A 211 1.67 6.89 -22.23
CA GLU A 211 2.38 7.97 -21.54
C GLU A 211 3.84 8.06 -22.05
N LYS A 212 4.25 9.26 -22.50
CA LYS A 212 5.60 9.47 -23.03
C LYS A 212 6.64 9.43 -21.92
N ILE A 213 7.74 8.71 -22.13
CA ILE A 213 8.82 8.57 -21.15
C ILE A 213 10.11 9.11 -21.75
N ASP A 214 10.68 10.12 -21.10
CA ASP A 214 12.00 10.66 -21.41
C ASP A 214 12.98 10.22 -20.33
N ILE A 215 14.04 9.54 -20.74
CA ILE A 215 15.08 9.05 -19.84
C ILE A 215 16.31 9.92 -20.08
N ILE A 216 16.83 10.50 -19.00
CA ILE A 216 18.02 11.36 -19.03
C ILE A 216 19.06 10.85 -18.03
N GLU A 217 20.31 11.06 -18.34
CA GLU A 217 21.39 10.81 -17.40
C GLU A 217 21.42 11.88 -16.31
N TYR A 218 21.49 11.44 -15.04
CA TYR A 218 21.60 12.34 -13.90
C TYR A 218 23.01 12.92 -13.82
N SER A 219 23.12 14.24 -13.64
CA SER A 219 24.37 14.94 -13.44
C SER A 219 24.22 15.96 -12.31
N GLU A 220 25.05 15.84 -11.28
CA GLU A 220 25.08 16.79 -10.16
C GLU A 220 25.34 18.24 -10.61
N LYS A 221 26.18 18.42 -11.62
CA LYS A 221 26.45 19.74 -12.19
C LYS A 221 25.24 20.43 -12.83
N LYS A 222 24.25 19.66 -13.29
CA LYS A 222 22.99 20.22 -13.80
C LYS A 222 22.07 20.68 -12.67
N LYS A 223 22.04 19.92 -11.56
CA LYS A 223 21.23 20.26 -10.40
C LYS A 223 21.67 21.59 -9.78
N GLU A 224 22.98 21.76 -9.59
CA GLU A 224 23.55 23.02 -9.07
C GLU A 224 23.22 24.22 -9.97
N LYS A 225 23.22 24.04 -11.30
CA LYS A 225 22.85 25.12 -12.25
C LYS A 225 21.37 25.44 -12.20
N GLU A 226 20.49 24.43 -12.12
CA GLU A 226 19.04 24.64 -12.04
C GLU A 226 18.64 25.26 -10.67
N GLU A 227 19.29 24.87 -9.58
CA GLU A 227 19.09 25.49 -8.27
C GLU A 227 19.59 26.95 -8.25
N GLN A 228 20.74 27.23 -8.85
CA GLN A 228 21.27 28.59 -9.00
C GLN A 228 20.37 29.47 -9.89
N GLU A 229 19.81 28.92 -10.96
CA GLU A 229 18.90 29.64 -11.86
C GLU A 229 17.55 29.90 -11.18
N GLN A 230 17.04 28.97 -10.38
CA GLN A 230 15.83 29.16 -9.57
C GLN A 230 16.04 30.16 -8.42
N ASP A 231 17.17 30.13 -7.74
CA ASP A 231 17.53 31.11 -6.72
C ASP A 231 17.78 32.50 -7.30
N PHE A 232 18.38 32.59 -8.49
CA PHE A 232 18.52 33.86 -9.24
C PHE A 232 17.14 34.41 -9.61
N LEU A 233 16.22 33.57 -10.10
CA LEU A 233 14.85 34.00 -10.44
C LEU A 233 14.08 34.39 -9.18
N ARG A 234 14.21 33.68 -8.08
CA ARG A 234 13.59 34.04 -6.79
C ARG A 234 14.12 35.37 -6.23
N SER A 235 15.40 35.61 -6.36
CA SER A 235 16.04 36.83 -5.84
C SER A 235 15.76 38.09 -6.69
N HIS A 236 15.41 37.95 -7.98
CA HIS A 236 15.24 39.07 -8.91
C HIS A 236 13.77 39.36 -9.29
N VAL A 237 12.80 38.54 -8.86
CA VAL A 237 11.36 38.78 -9.15
C VAL A 237 10.65 39.82 -8.25
N PRO A 238 11.15 40.32 -7.14
CA PRO A 238 10.40 41.28 -6.32
C PRO A 238 10.31 42.72 -6.90
N VAL A 239 11.08 43.08 -7.93
CA VAL A 239 11.16 44.47 -8.34
C VAL A 239 10.19 44.86 -9.50
N LEU A 240 9.75 43.89 -10.29
CA LEU A 240 8.90 44.18 -11.46
C LEU A 240 7.40 44.27 -11.17
N LEU A 241 6.94 43.82 -10.01
CA LEU A 241 5.51 43.84 -9.64
C LEU A 241 5.06 45.14 -8.96
N LEU A 242 5.98 46.06 -8.66
CA LEU A 242 5.70 47.36 -8.03
C LEU A 242 5.54 48.53 -9.03
N LEU A 243 5.74 48.30 -10.34
CA LEU A 243 5.72 49.36 -11.34
C LEU A 243 4.45 49.44 -12.20
N PHE A 244 3.43 48.64 -11.97
CA PHE A 244 2.13 48.76 -12.61
C PHE A 244 1.03 49.07 -11.59
N PRO A 245 0.60 50.35 -11.41
CA PRO A 245 -0.57 50.65 -10.62
C PRO A 245 -1.81 50.12 -11.32
N ARG A 246 -2.58 49.24 -10.68
CA ARG A 246 -3.90 48.81 -11.14
C ARG A 246 -4.80 50.03 -11.30
N LYS A 247 -5.13 50.41 -12.51
CA LYS A 247 -6.26 51.28 -12.79
C LYS A 247 -7.54 50.58 -12.41
N ILE A 248 -8.09 50.97 -11.27
CA ILE A 248 -9.45 50.70 -10.87
C ILE A 248 -10.36 51.41 -11.87
N HIS A 249 -11.05 50.66 -12.72
CA HIS A 249 -12.12 51.20 -13.56
C HIS A 249 -13.41 51.06 -12.76
N ASP A 250 -13.75 52.14 -12.09
CA ASP A 250 -15.07 52.46 -11.58
C ASP A 250 -16.00 52.68 -12.78
N ARG A 251 -17.03 51.90 -12.95
CA ARG A 251 -18.20 52.21 -13.77
C ARG A 251 -19.48 51.80 -13.04
N ARG A 252 -20.20 52.82 -12.79
CA ARG A 252 -21.60 52.93 -12.38
C ARG A 252 -22.53 51.87 -12.98
#